data_4f39d4b9d6f083c399fa041adf197a7a
#
_entry.id   4f39d4b9d6f083c399fa041adf197a7a
#
_cell.length_a   1.000
_cell.length_b   1.000
_cell.length_c   1.000
_cell.angle_alpha   90.00
_cell.angle_beta   90.00
_cell.angle_gamma   90.00
#
_symmetry.space_group_name_H-M   'P 1'
#
loop_
_entity.id
_entity.type
_entity.pdbx_description
1 polymer ?
#
loop_
_entity_poly.entity_id
_entity_poly.type
_entity_poly.pdbx_seq_one_letter_code
_entity_poly.pdbx_strand_id
1 'polypeptide(L)'
;MTSLSDFSKHMANCNAWTILSDKTYAMASDIEDGEEPSLRFNMLCSQACERLHVPEQQYKEWIASTYERSRQDPEAFMMVLHEADKPTIKLATISARDLQEKDIPPAVYIVEQLLTAGLAMIAAKPKMGKSWLVLDLCLAVSTGRPFLGYQTNQGECLYLALEDTERRLKSRMNKLLQGQRAPEGFYFTTSAHDIENGLIEELEAHVKERPNTTLIVIDTLQRVRPPVIGRDGTYAADYRAMTPLKAFADKHALCVLLVHHLRKMCDDGDPFNRISGTNGIMGALDTSIVIDRQERTAEDTTFSVTGRDIESQEKIIRFDKETCHWEMQGNADWMAEQRERQEYLNNPIAKTIKKLLGDSTDGQWSGSMSDLMSAGRYITQTNLAPTTQKLTRDVKKLEPFLLEYDGITHSRSSHGTGGGKHFFSYCNSNVPIVPNVHFAPETPYNGGM
;
A
#
# COMPACT_ATOMS: atom_id res chain seq x y z
N MET A 1 9.31 -42.36 24.03
CA MET A 1 8.05 -43.13 23.86
C MET A 1 8.36 -44.57 24.24
N THR A 2 7.55 -45.14 25.14
CA THR A 2 7.91 -46.40 25.80
C THR A 2 7.34 -47.68 25.12
N SER A 3 6.46 -47.52 24.10
CA SER A 3 5.92 -48.66 23.34
C SER A 3 5.64 -48.30 21.88
N LEU A 4 5.61 -49.34 21.03
CA LEU A 4 5.24 -49.24 19.61
C LEU A 4 3.80 -48.69 19.43
N SER A 5 2.92 -48.98 20.38
CA SER A 5 1.52 -48.45 20.43
C SER A 5 1.49 -46.95 20.66
N ASP A 6 2.34 -46.39 21.54
CA ASP A 6 2.41 -44.95 21.80
C ASP A 6 3.03 -44.22 20.62
N PHE A 7 4.00 -44.85 19.96
CA PHE A 7 4.57 -44.31 18.72
C PHE A 7 3.58 -44.28 17.58
N SER A 8 2.79 -45.34 17.39
CA SER A 8 1.71 -45.40 16.39
C SER A 8 0.67 -44.31 16.61
N LYS A 9 0.28 -44.04 17.86
CA LYS A 9 -0.65 -42.92 18.20
C LYS A 9 -0.01 -41.56 17.93
N HIS A 10 1.27 -41.39 18.20
CA HIS A 10 1.98 -40.16 17.88
C HIS A 10 2.05 -39.95 16.38
N MET A 11 2.39 -40.95 15.59
CA MET A 11 2.46 -40.90 14.14
C MET A 11 1.10 -40.58 13.50
N ALA A 12 0.01 -41.14 14.02
CA ALA A 12 -1.36 -40.82 13.57
C ALA A 12 -1.76 -39.35 13.77
N ASN A 13 -1.11 -38.65 14.69
CA ASN A 13 -1.34 -37.21 14.94
C ASN A 13 -0.42 -36.26 14.11
N CYS A 14 0.53 -36.80 13.35
CA CYS A 14 1.46 -36.02 12.56
C CYS A 14 0.91 -35.78 11.15
N ASN A 15 0.68 -34.53 10.75
CA ASN A 15 0.19 -34.14 9.41
C ASN A 15 1.13 -34.58 8.25
N ALA A 16 2.39 -34.89 8.54
CA ALA A 16 3.36 -35.39 7.56
C ALA A 16 3.20 -36.88 7.27
N TRP A 17 2.32 -37.55 8.00
CA TRP A 17 2.18 -39.03 7.94
C TRP A 17 1.69 -39.49 6.58
N THR A 18 0.69 -38.82 5.98
CA THR A 18 0.08 -39.20 4.70
C THR A 18 1.06 -39.17 3.53
N ILE A 19 1.90 -38.11 3.44
CA ILE A 19 2.83 -37.94 2.31
C ILE A 19 4.04 -38.85 2.43
N LEU A 20 4.50 -39.13 3.65
CA LEU A 20 5.67 -39.96 3.91
C LEU A 20 5.33 -41.44 4.00
N SER A 21 4.14 -41.80 4.51
CA SER A 21 3.66 -43.17 4.56
C SER A 21 3.44 -43.76 3.17
N ASP A 22 2.81 -43.00 2.25
CA ASP A 22 2.60 -43.48 0.87
C ASP A 22 3.90 -43.79 0.14
N LYS A 23 4.91 -42.93 0.26
CA LYS A 23 6.22 -43.15 -0.37
C LYS A 23 7.04 -44.24 0.32
N THR A 24 7.06 -44.26 1.64
CA THR A 24 7.81 -45.29 2.40
C THR A 24 7.09 -46.64 2.35
N TYR A 25 5.78 -46.65 2.31
CA TYR A 25 4.97 -47.83 2.15
C TYR A 25 5.16 -48.48 0.77
N ALA A 26 5.08 -47.69 -0.32
CA ALA A 26 5.36 -48.20 -1.67
C ALA A 26 6.76 -48.78 -1.81
N MET A 27 7.74 -48.25 -1.08
CA MET A 27 9.11 -48.78 -1.07
C MET A 27 9.33 -49.96 -0.10
N ALA A 28 8.54 -50.03 0.97
CA ALA A 28 8.54 -51.20 1.86
C ALA A 28 7.94 -52.42 1.14
N SER A 29 7.06 -52.26 0.17
CA SER A 29 6.54 -53.34 -0.69
C SER A 29 7.62 -53.95 -1.61
N ASP A 30 8.70 -53.19 -1.91
CA ASP A 30 9.81 -53.67 -2.75
C ASP A 30 10.88 -54.41 -1.95
N ILE A 31 10.74 -54.55 -0.62
CA ILE A 31 11.62 -55.31 0.24
C ILE A 31 11.11 -56.75 0.26
N GLU A 32 11.73 -57.61 -0.51
CA GLU A 32 11.50 -59.05 -0.41
C GLU A 32 12.01 -59.60 0.93
N ASP A 33 11.32 -60.62 1.48
CA ASP A 33 11.66 -61.23 2.77
C ASP A 33 13.14 -61.69 2.81
N GLY A 34 13.95 -60.98 3.56
CA GLY A 34 15.36 -61.32 3.82
C GLY A 34 16.41 -60.47 3.13
N GLU A 35 16.04 -59.46 2.31
CA GLU A 35 17.01 -58.49 1.78
C GLU A 35 17.20 -57.26 2.71
N GLU A 36 18.44 -56.76 2.78
CA GLU A 36 18.72 -55.51 3.50
C GLU A 36 17.95 -54.33 2.86
N PRO A 37 17.38 -53.41 3.66
CA PRO A 37 16.69 -52.25 3.16
C PRO A 37 17.54 -51.47 2.19
N SER A 38 16.96 -51.07 1.02
CA SER A 38 17.69 -50.33 0.00
C SER A 38 18.23 -49.02 0.57
N LEU A 39 19.35 -48.51 0.05
CA LEU A 39 19.95 -47.23 0.44
C LEU A 39 18.93 -46.10 0.38
N ARG A 40 18.02 -46.13 -0.60
CA ARG A 40 16.96 -45.15 -0.82
C ARG A 40 15.88 -45.22 0.28
N PHE A 41 15.51 -46.40 0.75
CA PHE A 41 14.59 -46.57 1.88
C PHE A 41 15.19 -45.98 3.16
N ASN A 42 16.48 -46.28 3.44
CA ASN A 42 17.16 -45.74 4.60
C ASN A 42 17.25 -44.19 4.55
N MET A 43 17.55 -43.61 3.38
CA MET A 43 17.56 -42.16 3.20
C MET A 43 16.18 -41.53 3.45
N LEU A 44 15.11 -42.15 2.96
CA LEU A 44 13.75 -41.67 3.20
C LEU A 44 13.33 -41.77 4.66
N CYS A 45 13.70 -42.85 5.34
CA CYS A 45 13.50 -42.99 6.79
C CYS A 45 14.23 -41.89 7.57
N SER A 46 15.49 -41.61 7.25
CA SER A 46 16.27 -40.58 7.92
C SER A 46 15.64 -39.17 7.69
N GLN A 47 15.24 -38.82 6.45
CA GLN A 47 14.56 -37.56 6.17
C GLN A 47 13.21 -37.45 6.89
N ALA A 48 12.46 -38.55 7.00
CA ALA A 48 11.19 -38.56 7.74
C ALA A 48 11.44 -38.36 9.24
N CYS A 49 12.44 -38.96 9.79
CA CYS A 49 12.82 -38.88 11.22
C CYS A 49 13.26 -37.46 11.59
N GLU A 50 14.04 -36.78 10.74
CA GLU A 50 14.43 -35.38 10.93
C GLU A 50 13.21 -34.43 10.96
N ARG A 51 12.29 -34.61 10.01
CA ARG A 51 11.08 -33.80 9.93
C ARG A 51 10.08 -33.99 11.06
N LEU A 52 9.96 -35.25 11.52
CA LEU A 52 9.01 -35.65 12.56
C LEU A 52 9.60 -35.57 13.97
N HIS A 53 10.91 -35.30 14.10
CA HIS A 53 11.66 -35.31 15.35
C HIS A 53 11.48 -36.60 16.14
N VAL A 54 11.53 -37.75 15.44
CA VAL A 54 11.35 -39.06 16.02
C VAL A 54 12.63 -39.93 15.87
N PRO A 55 12.90 -40.88 16.79
CA PRO A 55 14.04 -41.76 16.68
C PRO A 55 13.93 -42.71 15.47
N GLU A 56 15.00 -42.81 14.68
CA GLU A 56 15.03 -43.56 13.42
C GLU A 56 14.75 -45.07 13.64
N GLN A 57 15.27 -45.64 14.70
CA GLN A 57 15.05 -47.07 15.05
C GLN A 57 13.54 -47.34 15.26
N GLN A 58 12.85 -46.49 16.03
CA GLN A 58 11.42 -46.65 16.30
C GLN A 58 10.57 -46.43 15.05
N TYR A 59 10.99 -45.54 14.17
CA TYR A 59 10.32 -45.30 12.90
C TYR A 59 10.44 -46.49 11.94
N LYS A 60 11.63 -47.11 11.85
CA LYS A 60 11.85 -48.32 11.04
C LYS A 60 11.06 -49.53 11.56
N GLU A 61 11.04 -49.75 12.88
CA GLU A 61 10.25 -50.83 13.52
C GLU A 61 8.74 -50.60 13.30
N TRP A 62 8.28 -49.34 13.38
CA TRP A 62 6.89 -48.99 13.13
C TRP A 62 6.48 -49.23 11.66
N ILE A 63 7.30 -48.84 10.69
CA ILE A 63 7.05 -49.08 9.26
C ILE A 63 7.03 -50.56 8.96
N ALA A 64 7.98 -51.31 9.43
CA ALA A 64 8.02 -52.78 9.23
C ALA A 64 6.76 -53.45 9.79
N SER A 65 6.36 -53.12 11.02
CA SER A 65 5.16 -53.70 11.66
C SER A 65 3.85 -53.23 10.95
N THR A 66 3.86 -52.05 10.33
CA THR A 66 2.73 -51.52 9.60
C THR A 66 2.58 -52.21 8.25
N TYR A 67 3.69 -52.48 7.57
CA TYR A 67 3.75 -53.25 6.33
C TYR A 67 3.28 -54.70 6.52
N GLU A 68 3.73 -55.36 7.58
CA GLU A 68 3.32 -56.72 7.86
C GLU A 68 1.83 -56.85 8.19
N ARG A 69 1.24 -55.90 8.90
CA ARG A 69 -0.21 -55.79 9.13
C ARG A 69 -1.00 -55.57 7.84
N SER A 70 -0.48 -54.78 6.91
CA SER A 70 -1.13 -54.54 5.64
C SER A 70 -1.20 -55.77 4.71
N ARG A 71 -0.20 -56.67 4.82
CA ARG A 71 -0.19 -57.95 4.11
C ARG A 71 -1.22 -58.95 4.67
N GLN A 72 -1.50 -58.90 5.98
CA GLN A 72 -2.42 -59.81 6.64
C GLN A 72 -3.89 -59.42 6.42
N ASP A 73 -4.22 -58.15 6.38
CA ASP A 73 -5.55 -57.63 6.13
C ASP A 73 -5.48 -56.22 5.44
N PRO A 74 -5.43 -56.22 4.08
CA PRO A 74 -5.33 -54.98 3.33
C PRO A 74 -6.54 -54.05 3.49
N GLU A 75 -7.76 -54.59 3.66
CA GLU A 75 -8.99 -53.79 3.80
C GLU A 75 -9.04 -53.11 5.16
N ALA A 76 -8.74 -53.84 6.25
CA ALA A 76 -8.67 -53.26 7.60
C ALA A 76 -7.53 -52.22 7.70
N PHE A 77 -6.42 -52.43 6.99
CA PHE A 77 -5.32 -51.48 6.95
C PHE A 77 -5.71 -50.18 6.22
N MET A 78 -6.39 -50.28 5.08
CA MET A 78 -6.92 -49.09 4.37
C MET A 78 -7.98 -48.36 5.18
N MET A 79 -8.81 -49.06 5.98
CA MET A 79 -9.75 -48.41 6.91
C MET A 79 -9.00 -47.67 8.04
N VAL A 80 -7.96 -48.24 8.60
CA VAL A 80 -7.13 -47.57 9.63
C VAL A 80 -6.39 -46.34 9.05
N LEU A 81 -5.92 -46.42 7.81
CA LEU A 81 -5.34 -45.29 7.11
C LEU A 81 -6.39 -44.17 6.86
N HIS A 82 -7.59 -44.57 6.45
CA HIS A 82 -8.69 -43.61 6.23
C HIS A 82 -9.25 -42.98 7.51
N GLU A 83 -9.27 -43.69 8.63
CA GLU A 83 -9.64 -43.13 9.93
C GLU A 83 -8.52 -42.28 10.55
N ALA A 84 -7.26 -42.65 10.35
CA ALA A 84 -6.11 -41.84 10.74
C ALA A 84 -5.95 -40.58 9.89
N ASP A 85 -6.48 -40.59 8.66
CA ASP A 85 -6.47 -39.44 7.73
C ASP A 85 -7.54 -38.37 8.03
N LYS A 86 -8.33 -38.57 9.08
CA LYS A 86 -9.14 -37.47 9.66
C LYS A 86 -8.37 -36.87 10.84
N PRO A 87 -7.43 -35.96 10.60
CA PRO A 87 -6.87 -35.20 11.69
C PRO A 87 -8.05 -34.52 12.38
N THR A 88 -8.23 -34.76 13.67
CA THR A 88 -9.09 -33.91 14.50
C THR A 88 -8.38 -32.58 14.61
N ILE A 89 -8.39 -31.81 13.50
CA ILE A 89 -7.89 -30.46 13.48
C ILE A 89 -8.90 -29.65 14.31
N LYS A 90 -8.62 -29.53 15.60
CA LYS A 90 -9.37 -28.62 16.45
C LYS A 90 -8.93 -27.22 16.05
N LEU A 91 -9.90 -26.40 15.66
CA LEU A 91 -9.67 -24.95 15.54
C LEU A 91 -9.13 -24.44 16.87
N ALA A 92 -7.97 -23.81 16.83
CA ALA A 92 -7.48 -23.06 18.00
C ALA A 92 -8.38 -21.83 18.16
N THR A 93 -9.34 -21.91 19.08
CA THR A 93 -10.28 -20.82 19.35
C THR A 93 -9.92 -20.15 20.64
N ILE A 94 -10.10 -18.83 20.70
CA ILE A 94 -10.06 -18.02 21.92
C ILE A 94 -11.44 -17.41 22.12
N SER A 95 -11.93 -17.30 23.35
CA SER A 95 -13.18 -16.60 23.60
C SER A 95 -13.00 -15.09 23.44
N ALA A 96 -14.09 -14.37 23.10
CA ALA A 96 -14.04 -12.92 22.99
C ALA A 96 -13.61 -12.25 24.31
N ARG A 97 -14.00 -12.82 25.45
CA ARG A 97 -13.58 -12.34 26.78
C ARG A 97 -12.07 -12.49 26.97
N ASP A 98 -11.54 -13.70 26.72
CA ASP A 98 -10.12 -13.96 26.90
C ASP A 98 -9.27 -13.11 25.92
N LEU A 99 -9.79 -12.84 24.71
CA LEU A 99 -9.15 -11.94 23.76
C LEU A 99 -9.13 -10.50 24.26
N GLN A 100 -10.22 -10.02 24.88
CA GLN A 100 -10.31 -8.68 25.43
C GLN A 100 -9.41 -8.48 26.65
N GLU A 101 -9.24 -9.53 27.47
CA GLU A 101 -8.38 -9.52 28.67
C GLU A 101 -6.89 -9.74 28.33
N LYS A 102 -6.59 -10.17 27.09
CA LYS A 102 -5.22 -10.41 26.65
C LYS A 102 -4.49 -9.09 26.43
N ASP A 103 -3.35 -8.93 27.08
CA ASP A 103 -2.43 -7.80 26.84
C ASP A 103 -1.77 -7.97 25.46
N ILE A 104 -2.32 -7.28 24.46
CA ILE A 104 -1.81 -7.26 23.10
C ILE A 104 -1.24 -5.86 22.86
N PRO A 105 0.04 -5.74 22.46
CA PRO A 105 0.61 -4.45 22.15
C PRO A 105 -0.14 -3.77 21.00
N PRO A 106 -0.23 -2.43 20.98
CA PRO A 106 -0.83 -1.69 19.88
C PRO A 106 -0.09 -1.93 18.56
N ALA A 107 -0.72 -1.54 17.45
CA ALA A 107 -0.09 -1.63 16.14
C ALA A 107 1.26 -0.90 16.12
N VAL A 108 2.27 -1.56 15.55
CA VAL A 108 3.63 -0.98 15.45
C VAL A 108 3.69 -0.12 14.19
N TYR A 109 3.88 1.18 14.36
CA TYR A 109 4.12 2.10 13.25
C TYR A 109 5.61 2.14 12.90
N ILE A 110 5.93 2.13 11.62
CA ILE A 110 7.26 2.47 11.08
C ILE A 110 7.33 3.97 10.82
N VAL A 111 6.26 4.50 10.24
CA VAL A 111 6.02 5.93 10.09
C VAL A 111 4.62 6.21 10.61
N GLU A 112 4.50 7.06 11.63
CA GLU A 112 3.21 7.40 12.25
C GLU A 112 2.17 7.79 11.18
N GLN A 113 0.97 7.25 11.28
CA GLN A 113 -0.15 7.50 10.39
C GLN A 113 0.06 7.14 8.90
N LEU A 114 1.24 6.66 8.47
CA LEU A 114 1.53 6.34 7.07
C LEU A 114 1.91 4.88 6.81
N LEU A 115 2.62 4.25 7.72
CA LEU A 115 3.17 2.92 7.48
C LEU A 115 3.27 2.10 8.76
N THR A 116 2.59 0.96 8.79
CA THR A 116 2.62 0.01 9.92
C THR A 116 3.51 -1.18 9.61
N ALA A 117 3.83 -1.96 10.64
CA ALA A 117 4.34 -3.33 10.46
C ALA A 117 3.32 -4.16 9.67
N GLY A 118 3.81 -5.15 8.94
CA GLY A 118 3.01 -5.99 8.03
C GLY A 118 3.46 -5.86 6.58
N LEU A 119 2.63 -6.30 5.64
CA LEU A 119 2.92 -6.22 4.21
C LEU A 119 2.37 -4.93 3.62
N ALA A 120 3.23 -4.09 3.09
CA ALA A 120 2.86 -2.82 2.49
C ALA A 120 3.27 -2.72 1.01
N MET A 121 2.61 -1.86 0.26
CA MET A 121 2.96 -1.61 -1.14
C MET A 121 2.96 -0.13 -1.46
N ILE A 122 3.96 0.30 -2.24
CA ILE A 122 4.00 1.61 -2.89
C ILE A 122 3.97 1.45 -4.39
N ALA A 123 2.95 2.01 -5.05
CA ALA A 123 2.76 1.91 -6.48
C ALA A 123 2.74 3.28 -7.16
N ALA A 124 3.40 3.40 -8.30
CA ALA A 124 3.38 4.60 -9.13
C ALA A 124 3.73 4.28 -10.60
N LYS A 125 3.43 5.20 -11.50
CA LYS A 125 3.89 5.12 -12.90
C LYS A 125 5.43 5.08 -12.97
N PRO A 126 6.02 4.50 -14.03
CA PRO A 126 7.47 4.55 -14.23
C PRO A 126 8.01 5.98 -14.25
N LYS A 127 9.22 6.17 -13.68
CA LYS A 127 9.94 7.47 -13.64
C LYS A 127 9.26 8.57 -12.81
N MET A 128 8.41 8.20 -11.86
CA MET A 128 7.75 9.13 -10.92
C MET A 128 8.58 9.44 -9.67
N GLY A 129 9.79 8.91 -9.55
CA GLY A 129 10.64 9.18 -8.40
C GLY A 129 10.45 8.22 -7.21
N LYS A 130 9.76 7.06 -7.39
CA LYS A 130 9.59 6.04 -6.34
C LYS A 130 10.86 5.70 -5.59
N SER A 131 11.93 5.36 -6.32
CA SER A 131 13.20 4.95 -5.70
C SER A 131 13.87 6.06 -4.89
N TRP A 132 13.63 7.35 -5.21
CA TRP A 132 14.05 8.46 -4.36
C TRP A 132 13.26 8.50 -3.06
N LEU A 133 11.93 8.38 -3.15
CA LEU A 133 11.06 8.39 -1.98
C LEU A 133 11.36 7.22 -1.04
N VAL A 134 11.54 6.03 -1.59
CA VAL A 134 11.84 4.81 -0.82
C VAL A 134 13.22 4.88 -0.17
N LEU A 135 14.23 5.40 -0.90
CA LEU A 135 15.56 5.59 -0.36
C LEU A 135 15.54 6.62 0.79
N ASP A 136 14.79 7.70 0.63
CA ASP A 136 14.60 8.72 1.67
C ASP A 136 13.85 8.18 2.89
N LEU A 137 12.83 7.33 2.69
CA LEU A 137 12.14 6.61 3.75
C LEU A 137 13.11 5.73 4.56
N CYS A 138 13.94 4.93 3.89
CA CYS A 138 14.94 4.09 4.57
C CYS A 138 15.94 4.93 5.39
N LEU A 139 16.42 6.05 4.84
CA LEU A 139 17.27 6.99 5.56
C LEU A 139 16.55 7.62 6.75
N ALA A 140 15.27 7.96 6.61
CA ALA A 140 14.47 8.52 7.68
C ALA A 140 14.31 7.53 8.83
N VAL A 141 13.90 6.30 8.54
CA VAL A 141 13.72 5.24 9.55
C VAL A 141 15.04 4.88 10.22
N SER A 142 16.13 4.71 9.46
CA SER A 142 17.43 4.35 10.05
C SER A 142 18.03 5.45 10.94
N THR A 143 17.62 6.72 10.78
CA THR A 143 18.08 7.85 11.60
C THR A 143 17.06 8.34 12.63
N GLY A 144 15.80 7.89 12.55
CA GLY A 144 14.71 8.40 13.40
C GLY A 144 14.22 9.81 13.02
N ARG A 145 14.64 10.34 11.85
CA ARG A 145 14.15 11.66 11.40
C ARG A 145 12.74 11.55 10.79
N PRO A 146 11.96 12.63 10.84
CA PRO A 146 10.64 12.63 10.20
C PRO A 146 10.71 12.30 8.70
N PHE A 147 9.71 11.59 8.20
CA PHE A 147 9.48 11.31 6.79
C PHE A 147 8.17 11.98 6.33
N LEU A 148 8.24 12.83 5.32
CA LEU A 148 7.10 13.65 4.85
C LEU A 148 6.40 14.42 5.98
N GLY A 149 7.13 14.82 7.02
CA GLY A 149 6.59 15.52 8.19
C GLY A 149 6.02 14.63 9.30
N TYR A 150 5.92 13.30 9.09
CA TYR A 150 5.46 12.34 10.09
C TYR A 150 6.63 11.72 10.84
N GLN A 151 6.46 11.48 12.14
CA GLN A 151 7.49 10.86 12.98
C GLN A 151 7.76 9.43 12.50
N THR A 152 9.03 9.03 12.52
CA THR A 152 9.46 7.65 12.26
C THR A 152 9.90 6.98 13.55
N ASN A 153 9.58 5.71 13.70
CA ASN A 153 10.18 4.87 14.73
C ASN A 153 11.53 4.35 14.22
N GLN A 154 12.59 4.75 14.90
CA GLN A 154 13.95 4.41 14.47
C GLN A 154 14.19 2.90 14.50
N GLY A 155 14.77 2.36 13.43
CA GLY A 155 15.13 0.96 13.32
C GLY A 155 16.09 0.71 12.15
N GLU A 156 16.59 -0.52 12.02
CA GLU A 156 17.43 -0.88 10.90
C GLU A 156 16.59 -1.16 9.66
N CYS A 157 17.15 -0.81 8.49
CA CYS A 157 16.50 -0.95 7.20
C CYS A 157 17.31 -1.84 6.25
N LEU A 158 16.63 -2.72 5.52
CA LEU A 158 17.19 -3.45 4.38
C LEU A 158 16.50 -3.03 3.09
N TYR A 159 17.28 -2.61 2.08
CA TYR A 159 16.76 -2.23 0.76
C TYR A 159 17.28 -3.18 -0.33
N LEU A 160 16.39 -4.01 -0.87
CA LEU A 160 16.65 -4.86 -2.04
C LEU A 160 16.42 -4.03 -3.30
N ALA A 161 17.46 -3.40 -3.81
CA ALA A 161 17.43 -2.52 -4.98
C ALA A 161 17.72 -3.29 -6.28
N LEU A 162 16.82 -4.20 -6.65
CA LEU A 162 17.03 -5.23 -7.70
C LEU A 162 16.99 -4.71 -9.13
N GLU A 163 16.63 -3.46 -9.35
CA GLU A 163 16.69 -2.77 -10.66
C GLU A 163 17.76 -1.69 -10.69
N ASP A 164 18.56 -1.59 -9.64
CA ASP A 164 19.57 -0.54 -9.53
C ASP A 164 21.01 -1.11 -9.48
N THR A 165 21.99 -0.24 -9.61
CA THR A 165 23.39 -0.56 -9.45
C THR A 165 23.94 0.14 -8.21
N GLU A 166 24.95 -0.44 -7.55
CA GLU A 166 25.61 0.18 -6.40
C GLU A 166 26.08 1.61 -6.69
N ARG A 167 26.64 1.85 -7.90
CA ARG A 167 27.06 3.18 -8.32
C ARG A 167 25.91 4.18 -8.32
N ARG A 168 24.72 3.79 -8.79
CA ARG A 168 23.54 4.66 -8.85
C ARG A 168 22.97 4.88 -7.47
N LEU A 169 22.89 3.83 -6.64
CA LEU A 169 22.49 3.91 -5.24
C LEU A 169 23.39 4.87 -4.44
N LYS A 170 24.72 4.70 -4.55
CA LYS A 170 25.69 5.59 -3.91
C LYS A 170 25.50 7.04 -4.36
N SER A 171 25.30 7.28 -5.65
CA SER A 171 25.08 8.64 -6.18
C SER A 171 23.79 9.26 -5.63
N ARG A 172 22.70 8.51 -5.53
CA ARG A 172 21.43 8.99 -4.96
C ARG A 172 21.54 9.23 -3.45
N MET A 173 22.12 8.29 -2.72
CA MET A 173 22.34 8.40 -1.28
C MET A 173 23.16 9.65 -0.95
N ASN A 174 24.26 9.90 -1.66
CA ASN A 174 25.09 11.10 -1.45
C ASN A 174 24.31 12.40 -1.67
N LYS A 175 23.39 12.42 -2.65
CA LYS A 175 22.53 13.60 -2.87
C LYS A 175 21.54 13.82 -1.73
N LEU A 176 20.87 12.77 -1.26
CA LEU A 176 19.94 12.86 -0.12
C LEU A 176 20.66 13.22 1.19
N LEU A 177 21.85 12.69 1.38
CA LEU A 177 22.65 12.97 2.59
C LEU A 177 23.34 14.33 2.59
N GLN A 178 23.43 15.00 1.43
CA GLN A 178 24.05 16.35 1.32
C GLN A 178 25.43 16.46 2.02
N GLY A 179 26.25 15.43 1.88
CA GLY A 179 27.57 15.36 2.50
C GLY A 179 27.61 14.79 3.93
N GLN A 180 26.47 14.47 4.51
CA GLN A 180 26.43 13.74 5.77
C GLN A 180 26.85 12.27 5.59
N ARG A 181 27.39 11.67 6.67
CA ARG A 181 27.72 10.24 6.67
C ARG A 181 26.43 9.40 6.69
N ALA A 182 26.41 8.32 5.91
CA ALA A 182 25.30 7.37 5.92
C ALA A 182 25.15 6.71 7.30
N PRO A 183 23.90 6.44 7.76
CA PRO A 183 23.66 5.76 9.02
C PRO A 183 24.14 4.29 8.97
N GLU A 184 24.57 3.77 10.12
CA GLU A 184 25.06 2.38 10.23
C GLU A 184 23.95 1.34 10.10
N GLY A 185 22.72 1.68 10.49
CA GLY A 185 21.54 0.78 10.44
C GLY A 185 20.86 0.69 9.07
N PHE A 186 21.49 1.12 7.99
CA PHE A 186 20.93 1.02 6.64
C PHE A 186 21.77 0.10 5.74
N TYR A 187 21.15 -0.99 5.32
CA TYR A 187 21.74 -2.03 4.50
C TYR A 187 21.06 -2.11 3.14
N PHE A 188 21.77 -2.53 2.09
CA PHE A 188 21.18 -2.77 0.78
C PHE A 188 21.87 -3.90 0.03
N THR A 189 21.11 -4.53 -0.89
CA THR A 189 21.63 -5.50 -1.87
C THR A 189 21.05 -5.19 -3.24
N THR A 190 21.77 -5.56 -4.30
CA THR A 190 21.33 -5.44 -5.70
C THR A 190 20.96 -6.80 -6.31
N SER A 191 21.01 -7.87 -5.52
CA SER A 191 20.63 -9.23 -5.92
C SER A 191 19.92 -9.94 -4.78
N ALA A 192 18.93 -10.76 -5.13
CA ALA A 192 18.23 -11.66 -4.23
C ALA A 192 17.61 -12.80 -5.05
N HIS A 193 17.29 -13.90 -4.40
CA HIS A 193 16.49 -14.97 -4.98
C HIS A 193 15.02 -14.53 -5.14
N ASP A 194 14.24 -15.31 -5.88
CA ASP A 194 12.79 -15.09 -5.93
C ASP A 194 12.08 -15.73 -4.70
N ILE A 195 10.79 -15.46 -4.56
CA ILE A 195 10.00 -15.87 -3.39
C ILE A 195 9.95 -17.40 -3.22
N GLU A 196 9.94 -18.17 -4.31
CA GLU A 196 9.88 -19.64 -4.27
C GLU A 196 11.26 -20.29 -4.12
N ASN A 197 12.32 -19.57 -4.42
CA ASN A 197 13.67 -20.11 -4.55
C ASN A 197 14.69 -19.56 -3.53
N GLY A 198 14.25 -19.11 -2.35
CA GLY A 198 15.16 -18.80 -1.24
C GLY A 198 15.10 -17.36 -0.71
N LEU A 199 14.26 -16.48 -1.25
CA LEU A 199 14.14 -15.10 -0.73
C LEU A 199 13.77 -15.07 0.76
N ILE A 200 12.82 -15.90 1.17
CA ILE A 200 12.37 -15.90 2.58
C ILE A 200 13.50 -16.34 3.50
N GLU A 201 14.27 -17.33 3.11
CA GLU A 201 15.44 -17.81 3.84
C GLU A 201 16.53 -16.74 3.95
N GLU A 202 16.77 -15.97 2.88
CA GLU A 202 17.69 -14.83 2.89
C GLU A 202 17.22 -13.75 3.87
N LEU A 203 15.92 -13.41 3.87
CA LEU A 203 15.34 -12.44 4.80
C LEU A 203 15.38 -12.93 6.26
N GLU A 204 15.09 -14.22 6.52
CA GLU A 204 15.22 -14.83 7.84
C GLU A 204 16.66 -14.75 8.36
N ALA A 205 17.64 -15.06 7.51
CA ALA A 205 19.05 -14.95 7.87
C ALA A 205 19.44 -13.50 8.21
N HIS A 206 18.98 -12.53 7.42
CA HIS A 206 19.23 -11.11 7.66
C HIS A 206 18.65 -10.64 9.01
N VAL A 207 17.38 -10.96 9.30
CA VAL A 207 16.72 -10.55 10.56
C VAL A 207 17.34 -11.25 11.77
N LYS A 208 17.80 -12.50 11.61
CA LYS A 208 18.53 -13.21 12.67
C LYS A 208 19.85 -12.52 13.02
N GLU A 209 20.58 -12.02 12.03
CA GLU A 209 21.84 -11.28 12.25
C GLU A 209 21.57 -9.85 12.77
N ARG A 210 20.43 -9.26 12.38
CA ARG A 210 20.05 -7.86 12.67
C ARG A 210 18.63 -7.79 13.21
N PRO A 211 18.45 -8.11 14.49
CA PRO A 211 17.13 -8.21 15.13
C PRO A 211 16.40 -6.85 15.26
N ASN A 212 17.12 -5.73 15.09
CA ASN A 212 16.54 -4.39 15.08
C ASN A 212 16.01 -3.96 13.71
N THR A 213 15.95 -4.87 12.73
CA THR A 213 15.36 -4.58 11.41
C THR A 213 13.86 -4.35 11.55
N THR A 214 13.40 -3.16 11.17
CA THR A 214 11.99 -2.77 11.22
C THR A 214 11.38 -2.57 9.84
N LEU A 215 12.21 -2.28 8.82
CA LEU A 215 11.77 -2.02 7.46
C LEU A 215 12.60 -2.81 6.45
N ILE A 216 11.93 -3.60 5.62
CA ILE A 216 12.53 -4.25 4.45
C ILE A 216 11.83 -3.74 3.20
N VAL A 217 12.59 -3.22 2.25
CA VAL A 217 12.04 -2.71 0.99
C VAL A 217 12.47 -3.61 -0.16
N ILE A 218 11.53 -4.01 -1.01
CA ILE A 218 11.78 -4.80 -2.22
C ILE A 218 11.45 -3.97 -3.47
N ASP A 219 12.45 -3.49 -4.18
CA ASP A 219 12.33 -2.67 -5.40
C ASP A 219 12.92 -3.43 -6.61
N THR A 220 12.10 -4.15 -7.39
CA THR A 220 10.63 -4.17 -7.40
C THR A 220 10.08 -5.57 -7.14
N LEU A 221 8.81 -5.66 -6.75
CA LEU A 221 8.08 -6.93 -6.62
C LEU A 221 8.25 -7.83 -7.86
N GLN A 222 8.26 -7.25 -9.06
CA GLN A 222 8.40 -7.99 -10.31
C GLN A 222 9.71 -8.81 -10.39
N ARG A 223 10.76 -8.41 -9.69
CA ARG A 223 12.07 -9.06 -9.70
C ARG A 223 12.15 -10.30 -8.82
N VAL A 224 11.30 -10.37 -7.81
CA VAL A 224 11.26 -11.49 -6.85
C VAL A 224 10.03 -12.37 -7.03
N ARG A 225 9.11 -11.97 -7.91
CA ARG A 225 7.90 -12.73 -8.21
C ARG A 225 8.25 -13.93 -9.10
N PRO A 226 7.87 -15.16 -8.71
CA PRO A 226 8.10 -16.34 -9.53
C PRO A 226 7.35 -16.23 -10.87
N PRO A 227 7.87 -16.85 -11.95
CA PRO A 227 7.19 -16.90 -13.23
C PRO A 227 5.85 -17.64 -13.11
N VAL A 228 4.80 -17.11 -13.72
CA VAL A 228 3.49 -17.78 -13.77
C VAL A 228 3.61 -18.99 -14.70
N ILE A 229 3.68 -20.20 -14.15
CA ILE A 229 3.75 -21.44 -14.91
C ILE A 229 2.35 -22.12 -14.83
N GLY A 230 1.70 -22.32 -16.00
CA GLY A 230 0.47 -23.10 -16.10
C GLY A 230 -0.83 -22.30 -16.26
N ARG A 231 -1.97 -23.01 -16.14
CA ARG A 231 -3.34 -22.49 -16.29
C ARG A 231 -3.92 -21.88 -15.02
N ASP A 232 -3.14 -21.67 -14.00
CA ASP A 232 -3.59 -21.04 -12.76
C ASP A 232 -4.03 -19.61 -13.05
N GLY A 233 -5.22 -19.25 -12.59
CA GLY A 233 -5.72 -17.90 -12.75
C GLY A 233 -4.74 -16.90 -12.11
N THR A 234 -4.50 -15.76 -12.76
CA THR A 234 -3.58 -14.71 -12.31
C THR A 234 -3.83 -14.29 -10.87
N TYR A 235 -5.08 -14.34 -10.40
CA TYR A 235 -5.47 -14.04 -9.02
C TYR A 235 -4.82 -14.99 -7.99
N ALA A 236 -4.92 -16.30 -8.22
CA ALA A 236 -4.36 -17.30 -7.30
C ALA A 236 -2.82 -17.24 -7.26
N ALA A 237 -2.19 -16.95 -8.40
CA ALA A 237 -0.73 -16.77 -8.48
C ALA A 237 -0.29 -15.52 -7.71
N ASP A 238 -1.02 -14.41 -7.84
CA ASP A 238 -0.75 -13.17 -7.11
C ASP A 238 -0.87 -13.36 -5.60
N TYR A 239 -1.95 -14.00 -5.14
CA TYR A 239 -2.19 -14.25 -3.72
C TYR A 239 -1.12 -15.18 -3.13
N ARG A 240 -0.76 -16.27 -3.84
CA ARG A 240 0.31 -17.20 -3.39
C ARG A 240 1.67 -16.50 -3.26
N ALA A 241 2.00 -15.59 -4.16
CA ALA A 241 3.25 -14.83 -4.08
C ALA A 241 3.29 -13.89 -2.86
N MET A 242 2.15 -13.33 -2.43
CA MET A 242 2.09 -12.42 -1.28
C MET A 242 2.11 -13.14 0.08
N THR A 243 1.56 -14.36 0.15
CA THR A 243 1.38 -15.11 1.41
C THR A 243 2.69 -15.32 2.19
N PRO A 244 3.81 -15.75 1.59
CA PRO A 244 5.07 -15.93 2.32
C PRO A 244 5.63 -14.62 2.87
N LEU A 245 5.56 -13.54 2.09
CA LEU A 245 6.03 -12.23 2.52
C LEU A 245 5.18 -11.65 3.66
N LYS A 246 3.85 -11.83 3.59
CA LYS A 246 2.93 -11.44 4.67
C LYS A 246 3.22 -12.22 5.94
N ALA A 247 3.34 -13.55 5.86
CA ALA A 247 3.64 -14.41 7.00
C ALA A 247 4.99 -14.05 7.65
N PHE A 248 6.01 -13.73 6.84
CA PHE A 248 7.29 -13.27 7.31
C PHE A 248 7.19 -11.92 8.05
N ALA A 249 6.51 -10.94 7.46
CA ALA A 249 6.32 -9.62 8.06
C ALA A 249 5.60 -9.71 9.42
N ASP A 250 4.51 -10.49 9.48
CA ASP A 250 3.73 -10.71 10.70
C ASP A 250 4.53 -11.42 11.79
N LYS A 251 5.29 -12.47 11.41
CA LYS A 251 6.14 -13.24 12.33
C LYS A 251 7.17 -12.37 13.05
N HIS A 252 7.77 -11.43 12.32
CA HIS A 252 8.85 -10.58 12.84
C HIS A 252 8.38 -9.20 13.30
N ALA A 253 7.07 -8.89 13.20
CA ALA A 253 6.48 -7.59 13.52
C ALA A 253 7.22 -6.41 12.86
N LEU A 254 7.65 -6.58 11.60
CA LEU A 254 8.33 -5.59 10.78
C LEU A 254 7.52 -5.25 9.52
N CYS A 255 7.86 -4.18 8.83
CA CYS A 255 7.25 -3.84 7.55
C CYS A 255 8.06 -4.41 6.37
N VAL A 256 7.38 -5.16 5.49
CA VAL A 256 7.89 -5.47 4.15
C VAL A 256 7.18 -4.57 3.15
N LEU A 257 7.90 -3.57 2.62
CA LEU A 257 7.37 -2.61 1.65
C LEU A 257 7.75 -3.03 0.22
N LEU A 258 6.74 -3.35 -0.57
CA LEU A 258 6.89 -3.73 -1.97
C LEU A 258 6.78 -2.52 -2.88
N VAL A 259 7.75 -2.29 -3.75
CA VAL A 259 7.66 -1.27 -4.80
C VAL A 259 7.06 -1.90 -6.06
N HIS A 260 6.00 -1.27 -6.60
CA HIS A 260 5.27 -1.80 -7.74
C HIS A 260 4.89 -0.72 -8.76
N HIS A 261 4.31 -1.14 -9.88
CA HIS A 261 3.88 -0.25 -10.96
C HIS A 261 2.36 -0.13 -11.04
N LEU A 262 1.88 1.04 -11.44
CA LEU A 262 0.48 1.26 -11.81
C LEU A 262 0.22 0.78 -13.25
N ARG A 263 -1.01 0.31 -13.51
CA ARG A 263 -1.50 0.03 -14.87
C ARG A 263 -1.56 1.33 -15.68
N LYS A 264 -1.44 1.20 -17.01
CA LYS A 264 -1.50 2.36 -17.91
C LYS A 264 -2.92 2.89 -18.13
N MET A 265 -3.95 2.12 -17.82
CA MET A 265 -5.35 2.53 -17.99
C MET A 265 -5.71 3.64 -17.01
N CYS A 266 -6.35 4.69 -17.50
CA CYS A 266 -6.99 5.69 -16.66
C CYS A 266 -8.30 5.08 -16.13
N ASP A 267 -8.40 4.94 -14.83
CA ASP A 267 -9.63 4.72 -14.11
C ASP A 267 -9.84 6.02 -13.31
N ASP A 268 -10.92 6.74 -13.58
CA ASP A 268 -11.23 8.02 -12.93
C ASP A 268 -11.81 7.81 -11.52
N GLY A 269 -11.80 6.56 -11.04
CA GLY A 269 -12.26 6.18 -9.71
C GLY A 269 -11.13 6.09 -8.69
N ASP A 270 -11.23 5.10 -7.80
CA ASP A 270 -10.28 4.83 -6.73
C ASP A 270 -8.85 4.60 -7.26
N PRO A 271 -7.84 5.40 -6.85
CA PRO A 271 -6.46 5.29 -7.31
C PRO A 271 -5.84 3.91 -7.05
N PHE A 272 -6.30 3.19 -6.03
CA PHE A 272 -5.80 1.87 -5.67
C PHE A 272 -6.19 0.78 -6.67
N ASN A 273 -7.30 0.93 -7.41
CA ASN A 273 -7.70 0.03 -8.48
C ASN A 273 -6.70 -0.01 -9.65
N ARG A 274 -5.81 0.97 -9.73
CA ARG A 274 -4.78 1.10 -10.78
C ARG A 274 -3.50 0.32 -10.47
N ILE A 275 -3.37 -0.27 -9.28
CA ILE A 275 -2.24 -1.13 -8.93
C ILE A 275 -2.22 -2.31 -9.90
N SER A 276 -1.04 -2.58 -10.50
CA SER A 276 -0.87 -3.69 -11.44
C SER A 276 -1.03 -5.03 -10.72
N GLY A 277 -1.71 -6.00 -11.36
CA GLY A 277 -2.00 -7.29 -10.76
C GLY A 277 -3.51 -7.48 -10.55
N THR A 278 -3.88 -8.44 -9.75
CA THR A 278 -5.28 -8.74 -9.41
C THR A 278 -5.65 -8.18 -8.04
N ASN A 279 -6.95 -8.19 -7.72
CA ASN A 279 -7.43 -7.88 -6.37
C ASN A 279 -6.83 -8.82 -5.30
N GLY A 280 -6.20 -9.93 -5.71
CA GLY A 280 -5.47 -10.83 -4.82
C GLY A 280 -4.24 -10.19 -4.17
N ILE A 281 -3.55 -9.28 -4.88
CA ILE A 281 -2.44 -8.51 -4.30
C ILE A 281 -2.98 -7.58 -3.22
N MET A 282 -4.00 -6.75 -3.57
CA MET A 282 -4.56 -5.77 -2.64
C MET A 282 -5.13 -6.41 -1.37
N GLY A 283 -5.76 -7.57 -1.48
CA GLY A 283 -6.33 -8.29 -0.33
C GLY A 283 -5.29 -8.78 0.69
N ALA A 284 -4.04 -8.95 0.29
CA ALA A 284 -2.96 -9.39 1.16
C ALA A 284 -2.24 -8.24 1.89
N LEU A 285 -2.44 -6.99 1.45
CA LEU A 285 -1.73 -5.82 2.00
C LEU A 285 -2.40 -5.28 3.27
N ASP A 286 -1.56 -4.81 4.20
CA ASP A 286 -1.98 -4.04 5.37
C ASP A 286 -2.01 -2.55 5.07
N THR A 287 -1.05 -2.08 4.24
CA THR A 287 -0.95 -0.67 3.83
C THR A 287 -0.71 -0.58 2.33
N SER A 288 -1.45 0.28 1.66
CA SER A 288 -1.29 0.59 0.24
C SER A 288 -1.04 2.08 0.05
N ILE A 289 -0.01 2.41 -0.73
CA ILE A 289 0.38 3.77 -1.06
C ILE A 289 0.38 3.90 -2.59
N VAL A 290 -0.31 4.91 -3.10
CA VAL A 290 -0.31 5.25 -4.53
C VAL A 290 0.25 6.65 -4.71
N ILE A 291 1.22 6.77 -5.61
CA ILE A 291 1.77 8.05 -6.04
C ILE A 291 1.36 8.26 -7.48
N ASP A 292 0.60 9.32 -7.72
CA ASP A 292 0.19 9.68 -9.08
C ASP A 292 0.37 11.17 -9.37
N ARG A 293 0.47 11.48 -10.65
CA ARG A 293 0.59 12.83 -11.14
C ARG A 293 -0.28 12.95 -12.38
N GLN A 294 -1.12 13.97 -12.44
CA GLN A 294 -2.03 14.18 -13.57
C GLN A 294 -1.24 14.32 -14.87
N GLU A 295 -0.23 15.17 -14.88
CA GLU A 295 0.66 15.39 -16.02
C GLU A 295 2.12 15.19 -15.61
N ARG A 296 2.99 14.77 -16.55
CA ARG A 296 4.42 14.58 -16.26
C ARG A 296 5.12 15.87 -15.85
N THR A 297 4.63 17.00 -16.31
CA THR A 297 5.18 18.35 -16.07
C THR A 297 4.64 18.96 -14.78
N ALA A 298 3.56 18.42 -14.20
CA ALA A 298 3.01 18.93 -12.95
C ALA A 298 4.04 18.75 -11.81
N GLU A 299 4.22 19.78 -11.00
CA GLU A 299 5.11 19.72 -9.83
C GLU A 299 4.47 18.93 -8.71
N ASP A 300 3.16 19.14 -8.52
CA ASP A 300 2.38 18.49 -7.49
C ASP A 300 2.07 17.04 -7.85
N THR A 301 2.20 16.21 -6.86
CA THR A 301 2.02 14.77 -6.96
C THR A 301 1.08 14.32 -5.85
N THR A 302 0.01 13.62 -6.22
CA THR A 302 -0.92 13.03 -5.26
C THR A 302 -0.26 11.82 -4.59
N PHE A 303 -0.37 11.77 -3.27
CA PHE A 303 0.11 10.70 -2.39
C PHE A 303 -1.09 10.19 -1.60
N SER A 304 -1.67 9.08 -2.08
CA SER A 304 -2.85 8.44 -1.48
C SER A 304 -2.42 7.25 -0.65
N VAL A 305 -2.90 7.16 0.59
CA VAL A 305 -2.60 6.07 1.54
C VAL A 305 -3.90 5.49 2.06
N THR A 306 -3.96 4.17 2.17
CA THR A 306 -5.03 3.44 2.86
C THR A 306 -4.47 2.18 3.52
N GLY A 307 -5.09 1.71 4.59
CA GLY A 307 -4.63 0.51 5.29
C GLY A 307 -5.63 -0.03 6.29
N ARG A 308 -5.31 -1.18 6.89
CA ARG A 308 -6.14 -1.80 7.93
C ARG A 308 -6.11 -1.01 9.24
N ASP A 309 -4.92 -0.48 9.58
CA ASP A 309 -4.66 0.29 10.79
C ASP A 309 -4.33 1.77 10.48
N ILE A 310 -4.61 2.22 9.26
CA ILE A 310 -4.33 3.57 8.78
C ILE A 310 -5.60 4.13 8.14
N GLU A 311 -6.01 5.32 8.56
CA GLU A 311 -7.10 6.03 7.90
C GLU A 311 -6.74 6.40 6.47
N SER A 312 -7.71 6.26 5.57
CA SER A 312 -7.52 6.67 4.18
C SER A 312 -7.31 8.17 4.10
N GLN A 313 -6.24 8.57 3.43
CA GLN A 313 -5.88 9.98 3.30
C GLN A 313 -5.25 10.27 1.94
N GLU A 314 -5.45 11.47 1.46
CA GLU A 314 -4.85 11.97 0.23
C GLU A 314 -4.12 13.28 0.50
N LYS A 315 -2.85 13.34 0.13
CA LYS A 315 -1.95 14.46 0.35
C LYS A 315 -1.31 14.88 -0.97
N ILE A 316 -0.83 16.11 -1.01
CA ILE A 316 0.02 16.59 -2.10
C ILE A 316 1.48 16.59 -1.62
N ILE A 317 2.32 15.97 -2.41
CA ILE A 317 3.78 15.99 -2.22
C ILE A 317 4.45 16.59 -3.46
N ARG A 318 5.60 17.22 -3.25
CA ARG A 318 6.41 17.81 -4.31
C ARG A 318 7.86 17.33 -4.21
N PHE A 319 8.45 17.03 -5.36
CA PHE A 319 9.86 16.63 -5.43
C PHE A 319 10.75 17.87 -5.57
N ASP A 320 11.59 18.09 -4.59
CA ASP A 320 12.66 19.10 -4.70
C ASP A 320 13.83 18.54 -5.52
N LYS A 321 14.13 19.19 -6.64
CA LYS A 321 15.19 18.77 -7.56
C LYS A 321 16.60 19.06 -7.05
N GLU A 322 16.75 20.01 -6.13
CA GLU A 322 18.05 20.41 -5.58
C GLU A 322 18.48 19.43 -4.47
N THR A 323 17.59 19.18 -3.52
CA THR A 323 17.84 18.27 -2.40
C THR A 323 17.53 16.82 -2.70
N CYS A 324 16.74 16.56 -3.75
CA CYS A 324 16.20 15.25 -4.13
C CYS A 324 15.27 14.63 -3.06
N HIS A 325 14.73 15.41 -2.14
CA HIS A 325 13.73 15.02 -1.18
C HIS A 325 12.30 15.24 -1.71
N TRP A 326 11.37 14.49 -1.14
CA TRP A 326 9.96 14.75 -1.29
C TRP A 326 9.45 15.53 -0.09
N GLU A 327 8.66 16.55 -0.33
CA GLU A 327 8.12 17.43 0.69
C GLU A 327 6.59 17.37 0.69
N MET A 328 5.99 17.31 1.87
CA MET A 328 4.56 17.41 2.07
C MET A 328 4.11 18.86 1.84
N GLN A 329 3.15 19.07 0.96
CA GLN A 329 2.57 20.39 0.68
C GLN A 329 1.25 20.60 1.41
N GLY A 330 0.55 19.55 1.80
CA GLY A 330 -0.70 19.59 2.55
C GLY A 330 -1.73 18.58 2.10
N ASN A 331 -2.96 18.73 2.61
CA ASN A 331 -4.09 17.91 2.21
C ASN A 331 -4.51 18.23 0.78
N ALA A 332 -4.80 17.23 -0.03
CA ALA A 332 -5.20 17.39 -1.43
C ALA A 332 -6.48 18.21 -1.57
N ASP A 333 -7.48 17.96 -0.75
CA ASP A 333 -8.75 18.70 -0.76
C ASP A 333 -8.54 20.19 -0.45
N TRP A 334 -7.77 20.48 0.60
CA TRP A 334 -7.44 21.87 0.95
C TRP A 334 -6.65 22.56 -0.17
N MET A 335 -5.69 21.87 -0.78
CA MET A 335 -4.93 22.42 -1.91
C MET A 335 -5.80 22.64 -3.15
N ALA A 336 -6.75 21.75 -3.42
CA ALA A 336 -7.72 21.89 -4.50
C ALA A 336 -8.62 23.14 -4.27
N GLU A 337 -9.17 23.29 -3.06
CA GLU A 337 -9.96 24.44 -2.66
C GLU A 337 -9.18 25.77 -2.79
N GLN A 338 -7.91 25.80 -2.34
CA GLN A 338 -7.07 26.98 -2.48
C GLN A 338 -6.80 27.34 -3.95
N ARG A 339 -6.60 26.35 -4.84
CA ARG A 339 -6.43 26.58 -6.27
C ARG A 339 -7.70 27.14 -6.89
N GLU A 340 -8.83 26.51 -6.62
CA GLU A 340 -10.14 26.94 -7.10
C GLU A 340 -10.44 28.37 -6.67
N ARG A 341 -10.19 28.68 -5.40
CA ARG A 341 -10.32 30.05 -4.88
C ARG A 341 -9.38 31.03 -5.58
N GLN A 342 -8.13 30.64 -5.83
CA GLN A 342 -7.17 31.50 -6.52
C GLN A 342 -7.52 31.70 -7.99
N GLU A 343 -8.03 30.68 -8.68
CA GLU A 343 -8.56 30.79 -10.05
C GLU A 343 -9.76 31.70 -10.09
N TYR A 344 -10.68 31.58 -9.15
CA TYR A 344 -11.81 32.50 -9.02
C TYR A 344 -11.37 33.96 -8.80
N LEU A 345 -10.46 34.21 -7.86
CA LEU A 345 -9.93 35.56 -7.59
C LEU A 345 -9.22 36.17 -8.79
N ASN A 346 -8.62 35.35 -9.64
CA ASN A 346 -7.95 35.79 -10.87
C ASN A 346 -8.89 35.88 -12.08
N ASN A 347 -10.10 35.35 -11.97
CA ASN A 347 -11.06 35.31 -13.08
C ASN A 347 -11.50 36.73 -13.53
N PRO A 348 -11.28 37.08 -14.80
CA PRO A 348 -11.59 38.43 -15.28
C PRO A 348 -13.11 38.74 -15.27
N ILE A 349 -13.96 37.70 -15.40
CA ILE A 349 -15.43 37.88 -15.32
C ILE A 349 -15.83 38.26 -13.89
N ALA A 350 -15.33 37.50 -12.89
CA ALA A 350 -15.59 37.79 -11.48
C ALA A 350 -15.08 39.20 -11.10
N LYS A 351 -13.86 39.55 -11.50
CA LYS A 351 -13.29 40.89 -11.27
C LYS A 351 -14.15 42.00 -11.86
N THR A 352 -14.66 41.78 -13.08
CA THR A 352 -15.53 42.76 -13.74
C THR A 352 -16.85 42.94 -13.00
N ILE A 353 -17.53 41.84 -12.65
CA ILE A 353 -18.79 41.87 -11.91
C ILE A 353 -18.61 42.58 -10.56
N LYS A 354 -17.59 42.18 -9.79
CA LYS A 354 -17.28 42.82 -8.49
C LYS A 354 -17.04 44.33 -8.62
N LYS A 355 -16.29 44.76 -9.63
CA LYS A 355 -16.00 46.16 -9.84
C LYS A 355 -17.29 46.93 -10.20
N LEU A 356 -18.16 46.40 -11.08
CA LEU A 356 -19.43 46.98 -11.44
C LEU A 356 -20.37 47.14 -10.25
N LEU A 357 -20.43 46.11 -9.38
CA LEU A 357 -21.24 46.19 -8.16
C LEU A 357 -20.66 47.16 -7.13
N GLY A 358 -19.33 47.22 -7.01
CA GLY A 358 -18.67 48.15 -6.10
C GLY A 358 -18.76 49.62 -6.54
N ASP A 359 -18.86 49.88 -7.82
CA ASP A 359 -19.05 51.24 -8.37
C ASP A 359 -20.52 51.72 -8.39
N SER A 360 -21.46 50.79 -8.12
CA SER A 360 -22.89 51.06 -8.04
C SER A 360 -23.28 51.54 -6.64
N THR A 361 -24.13 52.52 -6.55
CA THR A 361 -24.59 53.10 -5.27
C THR A 361 -25.52 52.17 -4.48
N ASP A 362 -26.17 51.22 -5.17
CA ASP A 362 -27.12 50.27 -4.61
C ASP A 362 -26.57 48.81 -4.56
N GLY A 363 -25.30 48.63 -4.95
CA GLY A 363 -24.68 47.28 -5.00
C GLY A 363 -25.32 46.37 -6.02
N GLN A 364 -25.96 46.90 -7.04
CA GLN A 364 -26.63 46.17 -8.11
C GLN A 364 -26.11 46.59 -9.48
N TRP A 365 -26.11 45.62 -10.40
CA TRP A 365 -25.85 45.90 -11.80
C TRP A 365 -26.83 45.15 -12.69
N SER A 366 -27.30 45.79 -13.75
CA SER A 366 -28.14 45.15 -14.76
C SER A 366 -27.73 45.57 -16.16
N GLY A 367 -27.68 44.61 -17.07
CA GLY A 367 -27.30 44.84 -18.45
C GLY A 367 -27.35 43.58 -19.30
N SER A 368 -27.04 43.74 -20.59
CA SER A 368 -26.84 42.59 -21.48
C SER A 368 -25.44 41.98 -21.32
N MET A 369 -25.23 40.77 -21.83
CA MET A 369 -23.88 40.19 -21.90
C MET A 369 -22.92 40.99 -22.79
N SER A 370 -23.44 41.76 -23.75
CA SER A 370 -22.64 42.70 -24.54
C SER A 370 -22.13 43.86 -23.69
N ASP A 371 -22.98 44.39 -22.79
CA ASP A 371 -22.59 45.45 -21.85
C ASP A 371 -21.53 44.96 -20.88
N LEU A 372 -21.69 43.71 -20.35
CA LEU A 372 -20.70 43.07 -19.49
C LEU A 372 -19.36 42.86 -20.22
N MET A 373 -19.37 42.42 -21.49
CA MET A 373 -18.14 42.31 -22.30
C MET A 373 -17.45 43.66 -22.50
N SER A 374 -18.22 44.73 -22.75
CA SER A 374 -17.69 46.09 -22.91
C SER A 374 -17.07 46.59 -21.61
N ALA A 375 -17.74 46.36 -20.47
CA ALA A 375 -17.24 46.71 -19.16
C ALA A 375 -15.95 45.92 -18.84
N GLY A 376 -15.89 44.63 -19.16
CA GLY A 376 -14.72 43.81 -18.97
C GLY A 376 -13.48 44.28 -19.73
N ARG A 377 -13.65 44.70 -20.98
CA ARG A 377 -12.57 45.31 -21.76
C ARG A 377 -12.00 46.56 -21.11
N TYR A 378 -12.87 47.37 -20.50
CA TYR A 378 -12.45 48.57 -19.80
C TYR A 378 -11.79 48.29 -18.46
N ILE A 379 -12.40 47.41 -17.66
CA ILE A 379 -11.98 47.14 -16.27
C ILE A 379 -10.73 46.22 -16.22
N THR A 380 -10.74 45.11 -16.97
CA THR A 380 -9.68 44.10 -16.91
C THR A 380 -8.70 44.15 -18.09
N GLN A 381 -8.97 45.04 -19.07
CA GLN A 381 -8.21 45.18 -20.33
C GLN A 381 -8.12 43.87 -21.13
N THR A 382 -9.07 42.96 -20.90
CA THR A 382 -9.13 41.66 -21.56
C THR A 382 -10.51 41.42 -22.17
N ASN A 383 -10.57 40.56 -23.20
CA ASN A 383 -11.84 40.03 -23.68
C ASN A 383 -12.33 38.93 -22.73
N LEU A 384 -13.47 39.14 -22.07
CA LEU A 384 -14.06 38.18 -21.14
C LEU A 384 -14.41 36.84 -21.82
N ALA A 385 -14.85 36.89 -23.07
CA ALA A 385 -15.14 35.71 -23.89
C ALA A 385 -15.14 36.10 -25.39
N PRO A 386 -14.98 35.18 -26.32
CA PRO A 386 -15.05 35.46 -27.77
C PRO A 386 -16.46 35.81 -28.26
N THR A 387 -17.51 35.33 -27.59
CA THR A 387 -18.92 35.63 -27.93
C THR A 387 -19.76 35.79 -26.67
N THR A 388 -20.90 36.53 -26.80
CA THR A 388 -21.88 36.70 -25.71
C THR A 388 -22.49 35.35 -25.25
N GLN A 389 -22.66 34.41 -26.16
CA GLN A 389 -23.13 33.05 -25.82
C GLN A 389 -22.12 32.27 -24.97
N LYS A 390 -20.82 32.39 -25.26
CA LYS A 390 -19.76 31.79 -24.47
C LYS A 390 -19.70 32.45 -23.10
N LEU A 391 -19.78 33.81 -23.04
CA LEU A 391 -19.80 34.56 -21.79
C LEU A 391 -20.96 34.11 -20.89
N THR A 392 -22.18 33.95 -21.45
CA THR A 392 -23.34 33.44 -20.68
C THR A 392 -23.09 32.11 -20.06
N ARG A 393 -22.45 31.18 -20.77
CA ARG A 393 -22.08 29.86 -20.24
C ARG A 393 -21.03 29.94 -19.15
N ASP A 394 -20.03 30.79 -19.32
CA ASP A 394 -18.95 30.98 -18.36
C ASP A 394 -19.45 31.69 -17.10
N VAL A 395 -20.33 32.64 -17.19
CA VAL A 395 -21.03 33.27 -16.05
C VAL A 395 -21.83 32.21 -15.27
N LYS A 396 -22.59 31.35 -15.99
CA LYS A 396 -23.36 30.30 -15.33
C LYS A 396 -22.47 29.31 -14.55
N LYS A 397 -21.28 29.01 -15.04
CA LYS A 397 -20.32 28.20 -14.32
C LYS A 397 -19.72 28.88 -13.08
N LEU A 398 -19.67 30.20 -13.11
CA LEU A 398 -19.17 31.04 -12.01
C LEU A 398 -20.21 31.31 -10.93
N GLU A 399 -21.51 31.11 -11.19
CA GLU A 399 -22.59 31.40 -10.23
C GLU A 399 -22.37 30.80 -8.83
N PRO A 400 -21.99 29.50 -8.67
CA PRO A 400 -21.73 28.93 -7.36
C PRO A 400 -20.64 29.68 -6.61
N PHE A 401 -19.55 30.00 -7.28
CA PHE A 401 -18.38 30.67 -6.70
C PHE A 401 -18.64 32.15 -6.38
N LEU A 402 -19.41 32.84 -7.22
CA LEU A 402 -19.88 34.22 -6.98
C LEU A 402 -20.73 34.31 -5.70
N LEU A 403 -21.59 33.29 -5.50
CA LEU A 403 -22.40 33.20 -4.30
C LEU A 403 -21.56 32.83 -3.06
N GLU A 404 -20.73 31.82 -3.17
CA GLU A 404 -19.95 31.26 -2.05
C GLU A 404 -18.89 32.26 -1.56
N TYR A 405 -18.09 32.84 -2.48
CA TYR A 405 -16.94 33.66 -2.10
C TYR A 405 -17.23 35.12 -1.90
N ASP A 406 -18.22 35.66 -2.60
CA ASP A 406 -18.52 37.09 -2.57
C ASP A 406 -20.00 37.44 -2.25
N GLY A 407 -20.85 36.43 -2.03
CA GLY A 407 -22.27 36.64 -1.75
C GLY A 407 -23.03 37.31 -2.92
N ILE A 408 -22.61 37.10 -4.16
CA ILE A 408 -23.18 37.68 -5.33
C ILE A 408 -24.16 36.70 -5.98
N THR A 409 -25.40 37.15 -6.16
CA THR A 409 -26.44 36.42 -6.88
C THR A 409 -26.55 36.89 -8.32
N HIS A 410 -26.92 35.98 -9.21
CA HIS A 410 -27.19 36.24 -10.62
C HIS A 410 -28.60 35.79 -11.00
N SER A 411 -29.32 36.62 -11.72
CA SER A 411 -30.60 36.25 -12.32
C SER A 411 -30.75 36.84 -13.75
N ARG A 412 -31.68 36.27 -14.53
CA ARG A 412 -31.92 36.67 -15.91
C ARG A 412 -33.42 36.90 -16.15
N SER A 413 -33.77 38.01 -16.76
CA SER A 413 -35.14 38.23 -17.23
C SER A 413 -35.41 37.46 -18.53
N SER A 414 -36.60 36.88 -18.66
CA SER A 414 -37.01 36.07 -19.81
C SER A 414 -37.73 36.81 -20.93
N HIS A 415 -37.95 38.16 -20.82
CA HIS A 415 -38.80 38.92 -21.75
C HIS A 415 -38.03 40.01 -22.48
N GLY A 416 -38.03 39.97 -23.82
CA GLY A 416 -37.57 41.03 -24.72
C GLY A 416 -36.90 40.52 -26.00
N THR A 417 -37.23 41.11 -27.16
CA THR A 417 -36.71 40.80 -28.50
C THR A 417 -35.22 41.18 -28.70
N GLY A 418 -34.50 41.48 -27.63
CA GLY A 418 -33.12 41.98 -27.69
C GLY A 418 -32.16 41.33 -26.67
N GLY A 419 -32.22 40.02 -26.46
CA GLY A 419 -31.34 39.33 -25.50
C GLY A 419 -31.68 39.66 -24.04
N GLY A 420 -31.96 38.64 -23.18
CA GLY A 420 -32.40 38.90 -21.80
C GLY A 420 -31.41 39.76 -21.00
N LYS A 421 -31.92 40.61 -20.11
CA LYS A 421 -31.11 41.37 -19.15
C LYS A 421 -30.61 40.42 -18.04
N HIS A 422 -29.38 40.57 -17.66
CA HIS A 422 -28.74 39.89 -16.53
C HIS A 422 -28.65 40.86 -15.36
N PHE A 423 -28.90 40.36 -14.16
CA PHE A 423 -28.90 41.12 -12.92
C PHE A 423 -27.89 40.44 -11.97
N PHE A 424 -26.98 41.23 -11.45
CA PHE A 424 -26.06 40.82 -10.37
C PHE A 424 -26.33 41.72 -9.16
N SER A 425 -26.37 41.15 -7.97
CA SER A 425 -26.53 41.87 -6.71
C SER A 425 -25.89 41.13 -5.56
N TYR A 426 -25.42 41.85 -4.55
CA TYR A 426 -25.07 41.22 -3.29
C TYR A 426 -26.31 40.65 -2.61
N CYS A 427 -26.18 39.49 -1.98
CA CYS A 427 -27.24 38.92 -1.14
C CYS A 427 -27.54 39.87 0.03
N ASN A 428 -28.78 40.41 0.08
CA ASN A 428 -29.30 41.13 1.24
C ASN A 428 -29.62 40.11 2.35
N SER A 429 -28.64 39.42 2.92
CA SER A 429 -28.87 38.58 4.08
C SER A 429 -28.02 39.11 5.24
N ASN A 430 -28.71 39.58 6.28
CA ASN A 430 -28.21 39.68 7.64
C ASN A 430 -27.87 38.27 8.24
N VAL A 431 -27.45 37.34 7.43
CA VAL A 431 -26.82 36.12 7.87
C VAL A 431 -25.33 36.42 7.93
N PRO A 432 -24.72 36.42 9.13
CA PRO A 432 -23.29 36.58 9.20
C PRO A 432 -22.70 35.42 8.35
N ILE A 433 -21.92 35.78 7.34
CA ILE A 433 -21.02 34.87 6.69
C ILE A 433 -20.14 34.40 7.86
N VAL A 434 -20.42 33.21 8.39
CA VAL A 434 -19.52 32.56 9.34
C VAL A 434 -18.24 32.36 8.54
N PRO A 435 -17.16 33.09 8.83
CA PRO A 435 -15.90 32.77 8.19
C PRO A 435 -15.65 31.34 8.57
N ASN A 436 -15.55 30.43 7.58
CA ASN A 436 -15.09 29.09 7.81
C ASN A 436 -13.84 29.23 8.69
N VAL A 437 -13.96 28.77 9.92
CA VAL A 437 -12.87 28.82 10.89
C VAL A 437 -11.77 27.98 10.28
N HIS A 438 -10.83 28.65 9.64
CA HIS A 438 -9.59 28.02 9.21
C HIS A 438 -8.93 27.50 10.47
N PHE A 439 -8.96 26.19 10.66
CA PHE A 439 -7.93 25.58 11.45
C PHE A 439 -6.62 25.93 10.75
N ALA A 440 -5.89 26.86 11.34
CA ALA A 440 -4.50 27.06 10.99
C ALA A 440 -3.85 25.67 11.03
N PRO A 441 -2.92 25.36 10.11
CA PRO A 441 -2.16 24.12 10.20
C PRO A 441 -1.64 24.05 11.64
N GLU A 442 -1.93 22.95 12.33
CA GLU A 442 -1.39 22.69 13.64
C GLU A 442 0.11 22.86 13.53
N THR A 443 0.62 23.91 14.14
CA THR A 443 2.06 24.08 14.31
C THR A 443 2.57 22.84 15.00
N PRO A 444 3.68 22.23 14.54
CA PRO A 444 4.25 21.07 15.22
C PRO A 444 4.46 21.43 16.67
N TYR A 445 3.91 20.62 17.55
CA TYR A 445 3.97 20.75 19.00
C TYR A 445 5.46 20.76 19.41
N ASN A 446 6.01 21.93 19.67
CA ASN A 446 7.30 22.11 20.33
C ASN A 446 7.08 21.76 21.81
N GLY A 447 7.16 20.49 22.13
CA GLY A 447 7.30 20.00 23.50
C GLY A 447 8.72 20.29 23.99
N GLY A 448 8.91 21.47 24.57
CA GLY A 448 10.08 21.75 25.41
C GLY A 448 9.89 21.07 26.77
N MET A 449 10.93 20.39 27.16
CA MET A 449 11.46 19.80 28.38
C MET A 449 11.46 18.29 28.39
#